data_8f01326823d21dcac1f525fc54cfdba7
#
_entry.id   8f01326823d21dcac1f525fc54cfdba7
#
_cell.length_a   1.000
_cell.length_b   1.000
_cell.length_c   1.000
_cell.angle_alpha   90.00
_cell.angle_beta   90.00
_cell.angle_gamma   90.00
#
_symmetry.space_group_name_H-M   'P 1'
#
loop_
_entity.id
_entity.type
_entity.pdbx_description
1 polymer ?
#
loop_
_entity_poly.entity_id
_entity_poly.type
_entity_poly.pdbx_seq_one_letter_code
_entity_poly.pdbx_strand_id
1 'polypeptide(L)'
;SNKAGWSYEPNYHGHNIANKGFILISIPYRLGVFGFFSHPDIESPNLALYDQILALEWIQKYVSLFGGDPSNVTLVGESAGAGGISHLIASPLSKNLFHKAVHQSGGSSFTYPTSVSDVRKLANSFANSFEDPSLKNLKNISAEEILEVSEEVYAGHYFNYVDDGISMIGNLSDTFKSQNVENVDLLIGSNNDEWSLYFDGNVNIGLWLDEETTPEKKIKLLQLLENIKDPVRKMDLLITAKNFVCPSLFMAEELRKKGGKTWVYQFNRVRDNELAKKYGAFHGAELPYVFNTHDEWLPTNETDIKLTREIQSYWLSFAKTGNPNNNDAVLWPEYDSSDDSTLV
;
A
#
# COMPACT_ATOMS: atom_id res chain seq x y z
N SER A 1 2.93 7.13 4.19
CA SER A 1 3.13 7.50 2.76
C SER A 1 4.59 7.36 2.36
N ASN A 2 4.89 7.48 1.06
CA ASN A 2 6.29 7.53 0.58
C ASN A 2 7.00 8.86 0.92
N LYS A 3 6.30 9.85 1.41
CA LYS A 3 6.85 11.16 1.79
C LYS A 3 7.19 11.26 3.28
N ALA A 4 6.36 10.70 4.14
CA ALA A 4 6.46 10.84 5.60
C ALA A 4 5.93 9.59 6.30
N GLY A 5 6.37 9.38 7.53
CA GLY A 5 6.04 8.26 8.40
C GLY A 5 7.29 7.69 9.08
N TRP A 6 7.11 6.75 9.96
CA TRP A 6 8.20 6.02 10.61
C TRP A 6 7.80 4.57 10.90
N SER A 7 8.78 3.71 11.04
CA SER A 7 8.58 2.29 11.31
C SER A 7 8.04 1.95 12.71
N TYR A 8 7.93 2.94 13.57
CA TYR A 8 7.50 2.80 14.96
C TYR A 8 6.24 3.62 15.28
N GLU A 9 5.38 3.84 14.28
CA GLU A 9 4.06 4.44 14.52
C GLU A 9 3.22 3.54 15.43
N PRO A 10 2.42 4.11 16.37
CA PRO A 10 1.65 3.34 17.34
C PRO A 10 0.76 2.27 16.71
N ASN A 11 0.19 2.54 15.52
CA ASN A 11 -0.67 1.60 14.78
C ASN A 11 0.05 0.30 14.39
N TYR A 12 1.38 0.34 14.24
CA TYR A 12 2.18 -0.82 13.80
C TYR A 12 2.92 -1.52 14.93
N HIS A 13 2.63 -1.20 16.20
CA HIS A 13 3.26 -1.87 17.33
C HIS A 13 2.96 -3.37 17.34
N GLY A 14 4.01 -4.18 17.22
CA GLY A 14 3.91 -5.62 17.00
C GLY A 14 3.80 -6.50 18.23
N HIS A 15 3.79 -5.94 19.46
CA HIS A 15 3.81 -6.75 20.69
C HIS A 15 2.65 -7.74 20.79
N ASN A 16 1.45 -7.37 20.32
CA ASN A 16 0.28 -8.25 20.30
C ASN A 16 0.44 -9.41 19.31
N ILE A 17 1.10 -9.19 18.20
CA ILE A 17 1.43 -10.20 17.18
C ILE A 17 2.55 -11.11 17.70
N ALA A 18 3.59 -10.54 18.31
CA ALA A 18 4.71 -11.29 18.90
C ALA A 18 4.23 -12.25 19.99
N ASN A 19 3.27 -11.83 20.84
CA ASN A 19 2.65 -12.69 21.87
C ASN A 19 1.86 -13.88 21.30
N LYS A 20 1.61 -13.91 19.98
CA LYS A 20 0.99 -15.05 19.27
C LYS A 20 2.01 -15.98 18.61
N GLY A 21 3.30 -15.82 18.90
CA GLY A 21 4.38 -16.66 18.40
C GLY A 21 4.91 -16.28 17.01
N PHE A 22 4.82 -14.99 16.65
CA PHE A 22 5.38 -14.44 15.43
C PHE A 22 6.56 -13.51 15.73
N ILE A 23 7.47 -13.38 14.78
CA ILE A 23 8.46 -12.31 14.76
C ILE A 23 7.92 -11.22 13.82
N LEU A 24 7.74 -10.00 14.34
CA LEU A 24 7.40 -8.84 13.54
C LEU A 24 8.62 -7.93 13.39
N ILE A 25 8.94 -7.58 12.15
CA ILE A 25 10.08 -6.73 11.80
C ILE A 25 9.55 -5.53 11.04
N SER A 26 9.71 -4.34 11.61
CA SER A 26 9.43 -3.08 10.93
C SER A 26 10.64 -2.63 10.12
N ILE A 27 10.43 -2.23 8.88
CA ILE A 27 11.50 -1.82 7.96
C ILE A 27 11.48 -0.29 7.80
N PRO A 28 12.46 0.44 8.37
CA PRO A 28 12.57 1.90 8.22
C PRO A 28 13.28 2.27 6.89
N TYR A 29 12.66 2.01 5.76
CA TYR A 29 13.18 2.41 4.46
C TYR A 29 13.14 3.93 4.27
N ARG A 30 14.07 4.46 3.48
CA ARG A 30 14.16 5.90 3.18
C ARG A 30 12.91 6.41 2.48
N LEU A 31 12.47 7.62 2.86
CA LEU A 31 11.28 8.29 2.35
C LEU A 31 11.64 9.60 1.63
N GLY A 32 10.68 10.19 0.94
CA GLY A 32 10.81 11.48 0.28
C GLY A 32 12.00 11.51 -0.68
N VAL A 33 12.66 12.65 -0.74
CA VAL A 33 13.83 12.87 -1.58
C VAL A 33 14.99 11.91 -1.25
N PHE A 34 15.10 11.42 -0.02
CA PHE A 34 16.16 10.48 0.35
C PHE A 34 15.94 9.06 -0.21
N GLY A 35 14.68 8.67 -0.45
CA GLY A 35 14.32 7.35 -0.95
C GLY A 35 14.03 7.29 -2.45
N PHE A 36 13.73 8.45 -3.08
CA PHE A 36 13.20 8.53 -4.44
C PHE A 36 13.89 9.59 -5.32
N PHE A 37 15.11 9.98 -5.00
CA PHE A 37 15.85 11.01 -5.73
C PHE A 37 16.49 10.46 -7.01
N SER A 38 16.10 11.02 -8.17
CA SER A 38 16.56 10.59 -9.50
C SER A 38 17.67 11.48 -10.06
N HIS A 39 18.82 11.59 -9.34
CA HIS A 39 19.98 12.33 -9.85
C HIS A 39 20.69 11.54 -10.95
N PRO A 40 21.29 12.19 -12.00
CA PRO A 40 22.03 11.51 -13.06
C PRO A 40 23.16 10.58 -12.58
N ASP A 41 23.83 10.94 -11.49
CA ASP A 41 24.91 10.16 -10.87
C ASP A 41 24.42 9.05 -9.93
N ILE A 42 23.11 8.84 -9.81
CA ILE A 42 22.50 7.72 -9.08
C ILE A 42 22.00 6.72 -10.11
N GLU A 43 22.52 5.49 -10.04
CA GLU A 43 22.20 4.42 -10.99
C GLU A 43 20.72 4.06 -10.99
N SER A 44 20.12 3.95 -9.80
CA SER A 44 18.69 3.69 -9.63
C SER A 44 18.06 4.70 -8.66
N PRO A 45 16.96 5.35 -9.05
CA PRO A 45 16.24 6.27 -8.17
C PRO A 45 15.36 5.57 -7.13
N ASN A 46 15.21 4.25 -7.18
CA ASN A 46 14.35 3.46 -6.29
C ASN A 46 15.06 3.08 -4.98
N LEU A 47 15.76 4.03 -4.34
CA LEU A 47 16.56 3.75 -3.13
C LEU A 47 15.74 3.15 -2.00
N ALA A 48 14.47 3.56 -1.85
CA ALA A 48 13.54 2.97 -0.89
C ALA A 48 13.28 1.49 -1.15
N LEU A 49 13.22 1.05 -2.42
CA LEU A 49 13.07 -0.36 -2.78
C LEU A 49 14.33 -1.18 -2.43
N TYR A 50 15.51 -0.61 -2.68
CA TYR A 50 16.77 -1.25 -2.28
C TYR A 50 16.89 -1.41 -0.76
N ASP A 51 16.43 -0.42 0.03
CA ASP A 51 16.38 -0.54 1.49
C ASP A 51 15.48 -1.70 1.94
N GLN A 52 14.33 -1.87 1.29
CA GLN A 52 13.39 -2.97 1.56
C GLN A 52 13.99 -4.33 1.17
N ILE A 53 14.63 -4.41 0.00
CA ILE A 53 15.31 -5.62 -0.48
C ILE A 53 16.43 -6.00 0.47
N LEU A 54 17.28 -5.05 0.88
CA LEU A 54 18.37 -5.28 1.83
C LEU A 54 17.85 -5.80 3.18
N ALA A 55 16.73 -5.27 3.65
CA ALA A 55 16.10 -5.78 4.88
C ALA A 55 15.61 -7.22 4.71
N LEU A 56 15.05 -7.57 3.56
CA LEU A 56 14.62 -8.95 3.27
C LEU A 56 15.81 -9.91 3.14
N GLU A 57 16.90 -9.49 2.51
CA GLU A 57 18.15 -10.26 2.48
C GLU A 57 18.71 -10.49 3.89
N TRP A 58 18.65 -9.47 4.74
CA TRP A 58 19.02 -9.60 6.16
C TRP A 58 18.13 -10.62 6.88
N ILE A 59 16.82 -10.58 6.65
CA ILE A 59 15.86 -11.54 7.22
C ILE A 59 16.22 -12.96 6.77
N GLN A 60 16.44 -13.19 5.48
CA GLN A 60 16.81 -14.50 4.95
C GLN A 60 18.11 -15.04 5.62
N LYS A 61 19.05 -14.16 5.88
CA LYS A 61 20.35 -14.55 6.44
C LYS A 61 20.34 -14.77 7.96
N TYR A 62 19.54 -14.01 8.69
CA TYR A 62 19.72 -13.90 10.14
C TYR A 62 18.49 -14.24 10.99
N VAL A 63 17.28 -14.30 10.41
CA VAL A 63 16.05 -14.48 11.21
C VAL A 63 16.05 -15.76 12.04
N SER A 64 16.73 -16.81 11.58
CA SER A 64 16.86 -18.07 12.32
C SER A 64 17.59 -17.92 13.65
N LEU A 65 18.48 -16.93 13.81
CA LEU A 65 19.15 -16.61 15.06
C LEU A 65 18.19 -16.09 16.13
N PHE A 66 17.03 -15.59 15.69
CA PHE A 66 15.95 -15.09 16.55
C PHE A 66 14.81 -16.11 16.71
N GLY A 67 14.98 -17.34 16.20
CA GLY A 67 13.97 -18.39 16.25
C GLY A 67 12.93 -18.30 15.10
N GLY A 68 13.15 -17.44 14.10
CA GLY A 68 12.30 -17.31 12.92
C GLY A 68 12.63 -18.33 11.83
N ASP A 69 11.71 -18.48 10.90
CA ASP A 69 11.82 -19.37 9.75
C ASP A 69 11.98 -18.53 8.46
N PRO A 70 13.18 -18.55 7.83
CA PRO A 70 13.40 -17.81 6.58
C PRO A 70 12.58 -18.36 5.40
N SER A 71 12.06 -19.59 5.49
CA SER A 71 11.16 -20.16 4.47
C SER A 71 9.69 -19.75 4.68
N ASN A 72 9.39 -18.98 5.71
CA ASN A 72 8.04 -18.52 6.05
C ASN A 72 7.95 -17.01 6.30
N VAL A 73 8.38 -16.21 5.35
CA VAL A 73 8.36 -14.74 5.40
C VAL A 73 7.09 -14.22 4.74
N THR A 74 6.32 -13.42 5.47
CA THR A 74 5.12 -12.73 4.99
C THR A 74 5.36 -11.22 5.02
N LEU A 75 5.20 -10.57 3.87
CA LEU A 75 5.16 -9.12 3.79
C LEU A 75 3.80 -8.61 4.29
N VAL A 76 3.80 -7.52 5.05
CA VAL A 76 2.56 -6.83 5.47
C VAL A 76 2.75 -5.34 5.22
N GLY A 77 1.82 -4.74 4.52
CA GLY A 77 1.88 -3.31 4.23
C GLY A 77 0.52 -2.72 3.95
N GLU A 78 0.37 -1.46 4.37
CA GLU A 78 -0.81 -0.65 4.12
C GLU A 78 -0.43 0.57 3.30
N SER A 79 -1.33 1.02 2.40
CA SER A 79 -1.14 2.24 1.61
C SER A 79 0.16 2.21 0.79
N ALA A 80 1.07 3.15 1.03
CA ALA A 80 2.39 3.18 0.40
C ALA A 80 3.23 1.93 0.71
N GLY A 81 3.08 1.33 1.90
CA GLY A 81 3.71 0.05 2.25
C GLY A 81 3.19 -1.11 1.40
N ALA A 82 1.89 -1.16 1.12
CA ALA A 82 1.30 -2.12 0.18
C ALA A 82 1.75 -1.84 -1.26
N GLY A 83 1.85 -0.56 -1.66
CA GLY A 83 2.47 -0.17 -2.93
C GLY A 83 3.90 -0.68 -3.05
N GLY A 84 4.71 -0.59 -1.98
CA GLY A 84 6.04 -1.18 -1.91
C GLY A 84 6.03 -2.69 -2.12
N ILE A 85 5.06 -3.41 -1.53
CA ILE A 85 4.86 -4.85 -1.74
C ILE A 85 4.58 -5.17 -3.20
N SER A 86 3.74 -4.39 -3.89
CA SER A 86 3.50 -4.57 -5.33
C SER A 86 4.80 -4.49 -6.13
N HIS A 87 5.68 -3.54 -5.79
CA HIS A 87 6.98 -3.38 -6.44
C HIS A 87 7.96 -4.51 -6.06
N LEU A 88 7.97 -4.97 -4.81
CA LEU A 88 8.76 -6.13 -4.41
C LEU A 88 8.33 -7.40 -5.15
N ILE A 89 7.02 -7.65 -5.33
CA ILE A 89 6.52 -8.78 -6.11
C ILE A 89 6.95 -8.71 -7.57
N ALA A 90 7.07 -7.51 -8.14
CA ALA A 90 7.46 -7.27 -9.53
C ALA A 90 8.97 -7.14 -9.74
N SER A 91 9.75 -6.90 -8.69
CA SER A 91 11.19 -6.69 -8.81
C SER A 91 11.96 -7.99 -9.05
N PRO A 92 12.87 -8.04 -10.02
CA PRO A 92 13.75 -9.21 -10.18
C PRO A 92 14.75 -9.38 -9.03
N LEU A 93 15.00 -8.31 -8.25
CA LEU A 93 15.99 -8.30 -7.17
C LEU A 93 15.47 -8.88 -5.85
N SER A 94 14.14 -8.97 -5.67
CA SER A 94 13.52 -9.51 -4.45
C SER A 94 13.12 -10.97 -4.56
N LYS A 95 13.51 -11.64 -5.64
CA LYS A 95 13.12 -13.00 -5.95
C LYS A 95 13.53 -13.98 -4.82
N ASN A 96 12.59 -14.83 -4.39
CA ASN A 96 12.76 -15.81 -3.31
C ASN A 96 13.07 -15.22 -1.91
N LEU A 97 12.85 -13.93 -1.67
CA LEU A 97 13.09 -13.31 -0.37
C LEU A 97 11.87 -13.37 0.56
N PHE A 98 10.69 -13.65 0.03
CA PHE A 98 9.43 -13.79 0.78
C PHE A 98 8.50 -14.79 0.10
N HIS A 99 7.42 -15.18 0.77
CA HIS A 99 6.57 -16.30 0.36
C HIS A 99 5.09 -15.90 0.27
N LYS A 100 4.69 -14.90 1.05
CA LYS A 100 3.31 -14.43 1.18
C LYS A 100 3.26 -12.92 1.30
N ALA A 101 2.13 -12.34 0.95
CA ALA A 101 1.90 -10.92 1.10
C ALA A 101 0.50 -10.62 1.65
N VAL A 102 0.42 -9.68 2.59
CA VAL A 102 -0.79 -9.01 3.05
C VAL A 102 -0.73 -7.58 2.53
N HIS A 103 -1.62 -7.26 1.60
CA HIS A 103 -1.61 -6.01 0.85
C HIS A 103 -2.88 -5.22 1.17
N GLN A 104 -2.76 -4.18 1.98
CA GLN A 104 -3.88 -3.41 2.49
C GLN A 104 -3.92 -2.04 1.82
N SER A 105 -4.97 -1.76 1.04
CA SER A 105 -5.25 -0.45 0.45
C SER A 105 -4.10 0.16 -0.37
N GLY A 106 -3.39 -0.64 -1.17
CA GLY A 106 -2.18 -0.20 -1.91
C GLY A 106 -2.35 -0.11 -3.42
N GLY A 107 -3.56 -0.21 -3.94
CA GLY A 107 -3.84 -0.30 -5.38
C GLY A 107 -3.43 0.92 -6.21
N SER A 108 -3.29 2.09 -5.61
CA SER A 108 -2.92 3.33 -6.30
C SER A 108 -1.59 3.25 -7.07
N SER A 109 -0.68 2.35 -6.69
CA SER A 109 0.57 2.10 -7.41
C SER A 109 0.37 1.58 -8.84
N PHE A 110 -0.77 0.97 -9.14
CA PHE A 110 -1.15 0.54 -10.49
C PHE A 110 -1.82 1.63 -11.32
N THR A 111 -2.37 2.65 -10.66
CA THR A 111 -3.18 3.69 -11.31
C THR A 111 -2.32 4.84 -11.85
N TYR A 112 -1.25 5.18 -11.16
CA TYR A 112 -0.41 6.33 -11.45
C TYR A 112 1.04 5.93 -11.73
N PRO A 113 1.34 5.34 -12.92
CA PRO A 113 2.71 5.04 -13.29
C PRO A 113 3.52 6.33 -13.43
N THR A 114 4.68 6.35 -12.81
CA THR A 114 5.58 7.51 -12.83
C THR A 114 6.73 7.27 -13.80
N SER A 115 6.94 8.20 -14.74
CA SER A 115 8.03 8.06 -15.70
C SER A 115 9.37 8.52 -15.11
N VAL A 116 10.45 7.84 -15.51
CA VAL A 116 11.81 8.25 -15.15
C VAL A 116 12.11 9.68 -15.61
N SER A 117 11.58 10.09 -16.78
CA SER A 117 11.80 11.45 -17.29
C SER A 117 11.19 12.53 -16.41
N ASP A 118 10.01 12.27 -15.83
CA ASP A 118 9.34 13.26 -14.99
C ASP A 118 9.98 13.36 -13.61
N VAL A 119 10.36 12.23 -12.99
CA VAL A 119 11.10 12.28 -11.72
C VAL A 119 12.48 12.92 -11.89
N ARG A 120 13.14 12.76 -13.05
CA ARG A 120 14.41 13.43 -13.37
C ARG A 120 14.25 14.94 -13.53
N LYS A 121 13.18 15.41 -14.14
CA LYS A 121 12.89 16.87 -14.23
C LYS A 121 12.77 17.48 -12.83
N LEU A 122 11.99 16.86 -11.95
CA LEU A 122 11.85 17.32 -10.56
C LEU A 122 13.18 17.24 -9.79
N ALA A 123 13.93 16.16 -9.94
CA ALA A 123 15.23 15.99 -9.31
C ALA A 123 16.24 17.04 -9.79
N ASN A 124 16.25 17.40 -11.08
CA ASN A 124 17.06 18.47 -11.62
C ASN A 124 16.63 19.84 -11.07
N SER A 125 15.33 20.11 -10.98
CA SER A 125 14.84 21.34 -10.36
C SER A 125 15.28 21.44 -8.90
N PHE A 126 15.17 20.36 -8.15
CA PHE A 126 15.62 20.27 -6.77
C PHE A 126 17.15 20.49 -6.65
N ALA A 127 17.95 19.80 -7.45
CA ALA A 127 19.41 19.96 -7.41
C ALA A 127 19.86 21.37 -7.75
N ASN A 128 19.21 22.02 -8.74
CA ASN A 128 19.49 23.40 -9.16
C ASN A 128 19.02 24.46 -8.14
N SER A 129 18.31 24.10 -7.09
CA SER A 129 18.02 25.01 -5.97
C SER A 129 19.24 25.26 -5.07
N PHE A 130 20.31 24.48 -5.25
CA PHE A 130 21.57 24.63 -4.53
C PHE A 130 22.65 25.26 -5.44
N GLU A 131 23.62 25.94 -4.84
CA GLU A 131 24.71 26.61 -5.57
C GLU A 131 25.52 25.63 -6.45
N ASP A 132 25.80 24.45 -5.92
CA ASP A 132 26.41 23.32 -6.67
C ASP A 132 25.43 22.13 -6.72
N PRO A 133 24.85 21.83 -7.88
CA PRO A 133 23.85 20.75 -8.02
C PRO A 133 24.47 19.34 -8.03
N SER A 134 25.79 19.21 -7.94
CA SER A 134 26.45 17.90 -7.98
C SER A 134 26.03 17.01 -6.80
N LEU A 135 25.88 15.71 -7.05
CA LEU A 135 25.57 14.74 -5.99
C LEU A 135 26.61 14.76 -4.87
N LYS A 136 27.87 15.08 -5.20
CA LYS A 136 28.96 15.23 -4.22
C LYS A 136 28.65 16.36 -3.24
N ASN A 137 28.21 17.50 -3.73
CA ASN A 137 27.84 18.63 -2.88
C ASN A 137 26.57 18.34 -2.08
N LEU A 138 25.52 17.83 -2.74
CA LEU A 138 24.24 17.51 -2.10
C LEU A 138 24.42 16.54 -0.91
N LYS A 139 25.36 15.61 -0.97
CA LYS A 139 25.69 14.72 0.15
C LYS A 139 26.32 15.40 1.36
N ASN A 140 26.78 16.64 1.23
CA ASN A 140 27.38 17.42 2.32
C ASN A 140 26.41 18.46 2.92
N ILE A 141 25.24 18.62 2.33
CA ILE A 141 24.17 19.49 2.83
C ILE A 141 23.45 18.79 3.99
N SER A 142 23.00 19.56 4.98
CA SER A 142 22.26 19.00 6.12
C SER A 142 20.93 18.38 5.68
N ALA A 143 20.47 17.36 6.39
CA ALA A 143 19.19 16.73 6.09
C ALA A 143 18.02 17.70 6.22
N GLU A 144 18.11 18.62 7.17
CA GLU A 144 17.13 19.68 7.42
C GLU A 144 16.97 20.60 6.22
N GLU A 145 18.09 21.10 5.66
CA GLU A 145 18.12 21.97 4.49
C GLU A 145 17.61 21.22 3.23
N ILE A 146 18.01 19.96 3.05
CA ILE A 146 17.49 19.08 1.98
C ILE A 146 15.97 18.94 2.09
N LEU A 147 15.43 18.74 3.29
CA LEU A 147 13.99 18.62 3.51
C LEU A 147 13.25 19.92 3.22
N GLU A 148 13.76 21.06 3.69
CA GLU A 148 13.17 22.37 3.47
C GLU A 148 13.02 22.68 1.97
N VAL A 149 14.08 22.50 1.19
CA VAL A 149 14.05 22.68 -0.27
C VAL A 149 13.14 21.65 -0.94
N SER A 150 13.13 20.40 -0.43
CA SER A 150 12.25 19.37 -0.93
C SER A 150 10.76 19.68 -0.73
N GLU A 151 10.39 20.27 0.39
CA GLU A 151 9.00 20.67 0.67
C GLU A 151 8.47 21.67 -0.38
N GLU A 152 9.32 22.58 -0.83
CA GLU A 152 8.99 23.57 -1.86
C GLU A 152 8.93 22.94 -3.26
N VAL A 153 10.02 22.26 -3.67
CA VAL A 153 10.18 21.76 -5.05
C VAL A 153 9.21 20.60 -5.36
N TYR A 154 8.98 19.73 -4.37
CA TYR A 154 8.07 18.59 -4.52
C TYR A 154 6.65 18.88 -4.00
N ALA A 155 6.27 20.13 -3.79
CA ALA A 155 4.92 20.50 -3.40
C ALA A 155 3.88 19.95 -4.41
N GLY A 156 2.89 19.21 -3.90
CA GLY A 156 1.84 18.59 -4.75
C GLY A 156 2.28 17.36 -5.57
N HIS A 157 3.54 16.94 -5.47
CA HIS A 157 4.03 15.73 -6.15
C HIS A 157 4.12 14.54 -5.19
N TYR A 158 3.85 13.34 -5.72
CA TYR A 158 3.99 12.08 -5.01
C TYR A 158 5.34 11.44 -5.32
N PHE A 159 5.97 10.86 -4.30
CA PHE A 159 7.15 10.02 -4.46
C PHE A 159 6.72 8.59 -4.81
N ASN A 160 7.15 8.10 -5.96
CA ASN A 160 6.80 6.77 -6.46
C ASN A 160 8.03 6.04 -6.99
N TYR A 161 7.95 4.72 -7.01
CA TYR A 161 8.91 3.88 -7.71
C TYR A 161 8.76 4.06 -9.23
N VAL A 162 9.87 3.88 -9.94
CA VAL A 162 9.91 4.07 -11.39
C VAL A 162 10.55 2.87 -12.09
N ASP A 163 10.24 2.69 -13.36
CA ASP A 163 10.95 1.77 -14.24
C ASP A 163 12.37 2.30 -14.49
N ASP A 164 13.36 1.71 -13.81
CA ASP A 164 14.78 2.06 -13.94
C ASP A 164 15.57 1.03 -14.78
N GLY A 165 14.89 -0.02 -15.24
CA GLY A 165 15.47 -1.12 -16.00
C GLY A 165 16.34 -2.08 -15.17
N ILE A 166 16.44 -1.88 -13.85
CA ILE A 166 17.28 -2.67 -12.92
C ILE A 166 16.42 -3.24 -11.80
N SER A 167 15.95 -2.38 -10.89
CA SER A 167 15.11 -2.78 -9.75
C SER A 167 13.65 -2.94 -10.14
N MET A 168 13.23 -2.21 -11.16
CA MET A 168 11.92 -2.29 -11.80
C MET A 168 12.08 -2.33 -13.33
N ILE A 169 11.42 -3.29 -13.97
CA ILE A 169 11.44 -3.48 -15.42
C ILE A 169 10.03 -3.36 -15.97
N GLY A 170 9.73 -2.22 -16.59
CA GLY A 170 8.40 -1.88 -17.05
C GLY A 170 7.47 -1.35 -15.93
N ASN A 171 6.26 -0.96 -16.31
CA ASN A 171 5.25 -0.56 -15.33
C ASN A 171 4.61 -1.79 -14.66
N LEU A 172 4.05 -1.59 -13.46
CA LEU A 172 3.46 -2.67 -12.66
C LEU A 172 2.39 -3.46 -13.42
N SER A 173 1.46 -2.78 -14.08
CA SER A 173 0.34 -3.44 -14.76
C SER A 173 0.82 -4.39 -15.86
N ASP A 174 1.79 -3.97 -16.66
CA ASP A 174 2.34 -4.80 -17.72
C ASP A 174 3.22 -5.93 -17.17
N THR A 175 3.97 -5.67 -16.10
CA THR A 175 4.77 -6.69 -15.41
C THR A 175 3.89 -7.79 -14.83
N PHE A 176 2.77 -7.45 -14.18
CA PHE A 176 1.81 -8.44 -13.69
C PHE A 176 1.13 -9.21 -14.83
N LYS A 177 0.64 -8.54 -15.89
CA LYS A 177 0.05 -9.19 -17.08
C LYS A 177 1.00 -10.14 -17.79
N SER A 178 2.28 -9.79 -17.88
CA SER A 178 3.30 -10.63 -18.51
C SER A 178 3.75 -11.79 -17.63
N GLN A 179 3.22 -11.91 -16.43
CA GLN A 179 3.57 -12.92 -15.43
C GLN A 179 5.04 -12.91 -14.99
N ASN A 180 5.74 -11.78 -15.20
CA ASN A 180 7.10 -11.55 -14.70
C ASN A 180 7.11 -11.07 -13.25
N VAL A 181 6.40 -11.78 -12.39
CA VAL A 181 6.23 -11.47 -10.97
C VAL A 181 6.59 -12.68 -10.12
N GLU A 182 6.93 -12.45 -8.86
CA GLU A 182 7.12 -13.54 -7.90
C GLU A 182 5.79 -14.25 -7.64
N ASN A 183 5.82 -15.58 -7.53
CA ASN A 183 4.64 -16.36 -7.19
C ASN A 183 4.45 -16.39 -5.68
N VAL A 184 3.45 -15.67 -5.18
CA VAL A 184 3.17 -15.56 -3.74
C VAL A 184 1.69 -15.78 -3.46
N ASP A 185 1.39 -16.33 -2.29
CA ASP A 185 0.03 -16.30 -1.77
C ASP A 185 -0.31 -14.89 -1.29
N LEU A 186 -1.53 -14.43 -1.54
CA LEU A 186 -1.94 -13.05 -1.35
C LEU A 186 -3.22 -12.94 -0.52
N LEU A 187 -3.18 -12.12 0.53
CA LEU A 187 -4.35 -11.58 1.21
C LEU A 187 -4.40 -10.08 0.89
N ILE A 188 -5.46 -9.65 0.22
CA ILE A 188 -5.55 -8.29 -0.33
C ILE A 188 -6.91 -7.68 -0.12
N GLY A 189 -6.97 -6.38 0.08
CA GLY A 189 -8.25 -5.68 0.15
C GLY A 189 -8.11 -4.19 0.36
N SER A 190 -9.26 -3.58 0.62
CA SER A 190 -9.40 -2.15 0.82
C SER A 190 -10.53 -1.84 1.78
N ASN A 191 -10.59 -0.60 2.23
CA ASN A 191 -11.67 -0.08 3.05
C ASN A 191 -12.80 0.46 2.18
N ASN A 192 -13.99 0.59 2.76
CA ASN A 192 -15.17 1.02 2.00
C ASN A 192 -15.19 2.52 1.69
N ASP A 193 -14.48 3.33 2.47
CA ASP A 193 -14.51 4.80 2.43
C ASP A 193 -13.09 5.38 2.38
N GLU A 194 -12.24 4.87 1.47
CA GLU A 194 -10.78 5.07 1.45
C GLU A 194 -10.34 6.52 1.44
N TRP A 195 -11.10 7.40 0.77
CA TRP A 195 -10.67 8.79 0.56
C TRP A 195 -11.42 9.81 1.41
N SER A 196 -12.40 9.36 2.19
CA SER A 196 -13.31 10.19 2.97
C SER A 196 -12.61 11.19 3.91
N LEU A 197 -11.46 10.82 4.50
CA LEU A 197 -10.66 11.67 5.38
C LEU A 197 -9.96 12.84 4.66
N TYR A 198 -9.75 12.73 3.36
CA TYR A 198 -8.91 13.67 2.58
C TYR A 198 -9.71 14.75 1.86
N PHE A 199 -11.05 14.74 2.00
CA PHE A 199 -11.89 15.78 1.41
C PHE A 199 -12.06 16.98 2.33
N ASP A 200 -11.89 18.17 1.77
CA ASP A 200 -12.21 19.45 2.40
C ASP A 200 -13.68 19.90 2.19
N GLY A 201 -14.48 19.09 1.53
CA GLY A 201 -15.88 19.36 1.18
C GLY A 201 -16.08 19.92 -0.24
N ASN A 202 -15.03 20.31 -0.94
CA ASN A 202 -15.11 20.84 -2.30
C ASN A 202 -14.81 19.74 -3.32
N VAL A 203 -15.85 19.16 -3.93
CA VAL A 203 -15.70 18.11 -4.92
C VAL A 203 -16.39 18.50 -6.24
N ASN A 204 -15.71 18.31 -7.36
CA ASN A 204 -16.27 18.48 -8.69
C ASN A 204 -16.24 17.15 -9.45
N ILE A 205 -17.30 16.36 -9.27
CA ILE A 205 -17.42 15.03 -9.88
C ILE A 205 -17.39 15.11 -11.41
N GLY A 206 -18.00 16.16 -11.99
CA GLY A 206 -18.05 16.32 -13.43
C GLY A 206 -16.66 16.50 -14.05
N LEU A 207 -15.86 17.39 -13.46
CA LEU A 207 -14.48 17.65 -13.88
C LEU A 207 -13.62 16.41 -13.70
N TRP A 208 -13.66 15.79 -12.51
CA TRP A 208 -12.89 14.58 -12.22
C TRP A 208 -13.20 13.44 -13.22
N LEU A 209 -14.48 13.22 -13.54
CA LEU A 209 -14.88 12.21 -14.53
C LEU A 209 -14.43 12.57 -15.95
N ASP A 210 -14.36 13.85 -16.31
CA ASP A 210 -13.86 14.29 -17.62
C ASP A 210 -12.34 14.03 -17.77
N GLU A 211 -11.59 14.14 -16.67
CA GLU A 211 -10.15 13.88 -16.65
C GLU A 211 -9.82 12.38 -16.59
N GLU A 212 -10.66 11.59 -15.89
CA GLU A 212 -10.33 10.23 -15.50
C GLU A 212 -11.00 9.13 -16.34
N THR A 213 -11.94 9.50 -17.23
CA THR A 213 -12.70 8.48 -17.98
C THR A 213 -13.18 8.97 -19.35
N THR A 214 -13.72 8.04 -20.14
CA THR A 214 -14.36 8.36 -21.44
C THR A 214 -15.80 8.85 -21.24
N PRO A 215 -16.36 9.65 -22.21
CA PRO A 215 -17.74 10.11 -22.12
C PRO A 215 -18.77 8.99 -21.90
N GLU A 216 -18.59 7.83 -22.54
CA GLU A 216 -19.49 6.68 -22.38
C GLU A 216 -19.43 6.09 -20.98
N LYS A 217 -18.23 5.96 -20.41
CA LYS A 217 -18.04 5.48 -19.05
C LYS A 217 -18.56 6.49 -18.02
N LYS A 218 -18.35 7.79 -18.25
CA LYS A 218 -18.89 8.88 -17.42
C LYS A 218 -20.41 8.75 -17.26
N ILE A 219 -21.14 8.55 -18.35
CA ILE A 219 -22.60 8.39 -18.30
C ILE A 219 -23.00 7.20 -17.44
N LYS A 220 -22.34 6.04 -17.61
CA LYS A 220 -22.61 4.84 -16.83
C LYS A 220 -22.31 5.04 -15.35
N LEU A 221 -21.19 5.66 -15.01
CA LEU A 221 -20.80 5.93 -13.61
C LEU A 221 -21.79 6.88 -12.95
N LEU A 222 -22.23 7.94 -13.63
CA LEU A 222 -23.25 8.86 -13.10
C LEU A 222 -24.60 8.15 -12.87
N GLN A 223 -25.00 7.22 -13.73
CA GLN A 223 -26.19 6.38 -13.54
C GLN A 223 -26.07 5.48 -12.31
N LEU A 224 -24.92 4.81 -12.14
CA LEU A 224 -24.67 3.96 -10.96
C LEU A 224 -24.73 4.75 -9.64
N LEU A 225 -24.34 6.01 -9.67
CA LEU A 225 -24.31 6.89 -8.50
C LEU A 225 -25.58 7.75 -8.33
N GLU A 226 -26.62 7.59 -9.14
CA GLU A 226 -27.79 8.49 -9.15
C GLU A 226 -28.53 8.56 -7.80
N ASN A 227 -28.60 7.42 -7.09
CA ASN A 227 -29.28 7.30 -5.79
C ASN A 227 -28.46 7.85 -4.61
N ILE A 228 -27.20 8.13 -4.78
CA ILE A 228 -26.35 8.72 -3.74
C ILE A 228 -26.48 10.24 -3.85
N LYS A 229 -26.97 10.89 -2.80
CA LYS A 229 -27.21 12.34 -2.82
C LYS A 229 -25.99 13.16 -2.44
N ASP A 230 -25.17 12.65 -1.53
CA ASP A 230 -23.98 13.32 -1.05
C ASP A 230 -22.86 13.32 -2.11
N PRO A 231 -22.41 14.49 -2.58
CA PRO A 231 -21.35 14.57 -3.60
C PRO A 231 -19.99 14.11 -3.08
N VAL A 232 -19.70 14.30 -1.80
CA VAL A 232 -18.45 13.83 -1.18
C VAL A 232 -18.44 12.31 -1.19
N ARG A 233 -19.53 11.67 -0.81
CA ARG A 233 -19.67 10.21 -0.85
C ARG A 233 -19.58 9.65 -2.28
N LYS A 234 -20.15 10.33 -3.27
CA LYS A 234 -19.98 9.93 -4.69
C LYS A 234 -18.53 9.94 -5.11
N MET A 235 -17.80 11.01 -4.77
CA MET A 235 -16.40 11.16 -5.11
C MET A 235 -15.54 10.11 -4.41
N ASP A 236 -15.79 9.88 -3.12
CA ASP A 236 -15.11 8.85 -2.35
C ASP A 236 -15.26 7.47 -3.00
N LEU A 237 -16.47 7.07 -3.36
CA LEU A 237 -16.73 5.80 -4.05
C LEU A 237 -15.98 5.68 -5.39
N LEU A 238 -15.93 6.76 -6.17
CA LEU A 238 -15.20 6.79 -7.45
C LEU A 238 -13.69 6.59 -7.24
N ILE A 239 -13.12 7.31 -6.26
CA ILE A 239 -11.69 7.21 -5.93
C ILE A 239 -11.38 5.85 -5.31
N THR A 240 -12.21 5.38 -4.38
CA THR A 240 -12.07 4.06 -3.74
C THR A 240 -12.08 2.95 -4.80
N ALA A 241 -13.05 2.98 -5.72
CA ALA A 241 -13.10 1.99 -6.80
C ALA A 241 -11.87 2.06 -7.71
N LYS A 242 -11.50 3.27 -8.18
CA LYS A 242 -10.41 3.45 -9.14
C LYS A 242 -9.03 3.12 -8.56
N ASN A 243 -8.74 3.59 -7.34
CA ASN A 243 -7.38 3.56 -6.80
C ASN A 243 -7.13 2.40 -5.85
N PHE A 244 -8.17 1.74 -5.34
CA PHE A 244 -8.02 0.69 -4.32
C PHE A 244 -8.70 -0.62 -4.74
N VAL A 245 -10.00 -0.65 -5.00
CA VAL A 245 -10.73 -1.90 -5.25
C VAL A 245 -10.34 -2.53 -6.58
N CYS A 246 -10.50 -1.82 -7.69
CA CYS A 246 -10.21 -2.39 -9.02
C CYS A 246 -8.75 -2.84 -9.19
N PRO A 247 -7.74 -2.06 -8.76
CA PRO A 247 -6.36 -2.52 -8.79
C PRO A 247 -6.08 -3.73 -7.88
N SER A 248 -6.74 -3.82 -6.72
CA SER A 248 -6.60 -4.98 -5.83
C SER A 248 -7.16 -6.25 -6.48
N LEU A 249 -8.34 -6.17 -7.09
CA LEU A 249 -8.93 -7.28 -7.84
C LEU A 249 -8.06 -7.67 -9.05
N PHE A 250 -7.50 -6.70 -9.75
CA PHE A 250 -6.55 -6.94 -10.83
C PHE A 250 -5.31 -7.71 -10.34
N MET A 251 -4.69 -7.26 -9.25
CA MET A 251 -3.51 -7.91 -8.69
C MET A 251 -3.83 -9.34 -8.20
N ALA A 252 -4.96 -9.53 -7.52
CA ALA A 252 -5.43 -10.84 -7.08
C ALA A 252 -5.59 -11.81 -8.25
N GLU A 253 -6.25 -11.38 -9.32
CA GLU A 253 -6.47 -12.20 -10.51
C GLU A 253 -5.16 -12.54 -11.25
N GLU A 254 -4.23 -11.60 -11.39
CA GLU A 254 -2.96 -11.87 -12.08
C GLU A 254 -2.08 -12.84 -11.26
N LEU A 255 -2.04 -12.73 -9.94
CA LEU A 255 -1.33 -13.70 -9.09
C LEU A 255 -2.01 -15.06 -9.07
N ARG A 256 -3.34 -15.12 -9.07
CA ARG A 256 -4.09 -16.36 -9.21
C ARG A 256 -3.74 -17.09 -10.51
N LYS A 257 -3.67 -16.38 -11.63
CA LYS A 257 -3.22 -16.93 -12.94
C LYS A 257 -1.80 -17.48 -12.89
N LYS A 258 -0.95 -16.91 -12.06
CA LYS A 258 0.42 -17.37 -11.80
C LYS A 258 0.47 -18.64 -10.95
N GLY A 259 -0.62 -19.00 -10.28
CA GLY A 259 -0.73 -20.15 -9.39
C GLY A 259 -0.65 -19.80 -7.89
N GLY A 260 -0.59 -18.53 -7.53
CA GLY A 260 -0.73 -18.07 -6.15
C GLY A 260 -2.18 -18.19 -5.67
N LYS A 261 -2.36 -18.50 -4.40
CA LYS A 261 -3.67 -18.48 -3.77
C LYS A 261 -3.97 -17.07 -3.30
N THR A 262 -5.20 -16.61 -3.56
CA THR A 262 -5.58 -15.22 -3.25
C THR A 262 -6.86 -15.15 -2.46
N TRP A 263 -6.93 -14.24 -1.49
CA TRP A 263 -8.10 -13.93 -0.69
C TRP A 263 -8.33 -12.43 -0.70
N VAL A 264 -9.57 -12.02 -0.98
CA VAL A 264 -9.94 -10.61 -1.10
C VAL A 264 -10.89 -10.22 0.03
N TYR A 265 -10.66 -9.05 0.64
CA TYR A 265 -11.56 -8.49 1.64
C TYR A 265 -11.98 -7.06 1.28
N GLN A 266 -13.11 -6.63 1.87
CA GLN A 266 -13.51 -5.24 1.96
C GLN A 266 -13.85 -4.92 3.41
N PHE A 267 -13.10 -4.01 4.04
CA PHE A 267 -13.36 -3.59 5.40
C PHE A 267 -14.39 -2.46 5.43
N ASN A 268 -15.51 -2.67 6.15
CA ASN A 268 -16.63 -1.73 6.19
C ASN A 268 -17.09 -1.37 7.60
N ARG A 269 -16.34 -1.73 8.65
CA ARG A 269 -16.70 -1.38 10.02
C ARG A 269 -16.59 0.12 10.26
N VAL A 270 -17.71 0.74 10.61
CA VAL A 270 -17.82 2.12 11.10
C VAL A 270 -18.03 2.09 12.60
N ARG A 271 -17.17 2.74 13.38
CA ARG A 271 -17.29 2.79 14.85
C ARG A 271 -18.46 3.67 15.30
N ASP A 272 -18.92 3.46 16.55
CA ASP A 272 -20.17 4.06 17.04
C ASP A 272 -19.96 5.47 17.64
N ASN A 273 -19.34 6.38 16.88
CA ASN A 273 -19.24 7.80 17.25
C ASN A 273 -19.46 8.71 16.04
N GLU A 274 -19.69 9.98 16.28
CA GLU A 274 -20.01 10.95 15.22
C GLU A 274 -18.84 11.16 14.24
N LEU A 275 -17.61 11.10 14.72
CA LEU A 275 -16.42 11.25 13.87
C LEU A 275 -16.29 10.06 12.91
N ALA A 276 -16.43 8.84 13.42
CA ALA A 276 -16.40 7.64 12.60
C ALA A 276 -17.56 7.59 11.60
N LYS A 277 -18.77 8.00 12.01
CA LYS A 277 -19.92 8.10 11.09
C LYS A 277 -19.68 9.10 9.97
N LYS A 278 -18.96 10.19 10.24
CA LYS A 278 -18.59 11.18 9.23
C LYS A 278 -17.63 10.62 8.18
N TYR A 279 -16.64 9.85 8.61
CA TYR A 279 -15.54 9.38 7.73
C TYR A 279 -15.72 7.93 7.27
N GLY A 280 -16.63 7.16 7.88
CA GLY A 280 -16.86 5.76 7.52
C GLY A 280 -15.69 4.85 7.86
N ALA A 281 -15.50 3.81 7.04
CA ALA A 281 -14.33 2.94 7.06
C ALA A 281 -13.23 3.56 6.20
N PHE A 282 -12.59 4.61 6.72
CA PHE A 282 -11.59 5.42 6.03
C PHE A 282 -10.25 4.70 5.85
N HIS A 283 -9.36 5.29 5.08
CA HIS A 283 -8.02 4.76 4.80
C HIS A 283 -7.22 4.47 6.07
N GLY A 284 -6.80 3.21 6.26
CA GLY A 284 -6.10 2.73 7.46
C GLY A 284 -7.00 2.40 8.66
N ALA A 285 -8.34 2.49 8.54
CA ALA A 285 -9.26 2.22 9.65
C ALA A 285 -9.20 0.76 10.15
N GLU A 286 -8.73 -0.17 9.34
CA GLU A 286 -8.56 -1.59 9.68
C GLU A 286 -7.30 -1.86 10.51
N LEU A 287 -6.28 -1.01 10.47
CA LEU A 287 -5.00 -1.23 11.15
C LEU A 287 -5.11 -1.52 12.64
N PRO A 288 -5.91 -0.79 13.43
CA PRO A 288 -6.11 -1.11 14.85
C PRO A 288 -6.67 -2.51 15.10
N TYR A 289 -7.41 -3.06 14.14
CA TYR A 289 -7.95 -4.43 14.25
C TYR A 289 -6.88 -5.47 13.90
N VAL A 290 -6.06 -5.21 12.91
CA VAL A 290 -4.96 -6.11 12.50
C VAL A 290 -3.90 -6.21 13.59
N PHE A 291 -3.44 -5.08 14.12
CA PHE A 291 -2.36 -5.01 15.11
C PHE A 291 -2.85 -5.06 16.57
N ASN A 292 -4.16 -4.94 16.79
CA ASN A 292 -4.77 -4.77 18.12
C ASN A 292 -4.17 -3.57 18.86
N THR A 293 -4.15 -2.42 18.17
CA THR A 293 -3.53 -1.16 18.61
C THR A 293 -4.58 -0.05 18.64
N HIS A 294 -5.76 -0.34 19.23
CA HIS A 294 -6.83 0.64 19.36
C HIS A 294 -6.38 1.83 20.19
N ASP A 295 -6.65 3.02 19.69
CA ASP A 295 -6.34 4.30 20.33
C ASP A 295 -7.58 4.99 20.90
N GLU A 296 -7.36 6.10 21.62
CA GLU A 296 -8.43 6.89 22.25
C GLU A 296 -9.17 7.78 21.24
N TRP A 297 -8.60 8.02 20.07
CA TRP A 297 -9.18 8.89 19.04
C TRP A 297 -10.48 8.33 18.47
N LEU A 298 -10.56 7.01 18.31
CA LEU A 298 -11.76 6.29 17.90
C LEU A 298 -12.15 5.29 18.97
N PRO A 299 -13.13 5.62 19.84
CA PRO A 299 -13.58 4.75 20.92
C PRO A 299 -13.90 3.34 20.45
N THR A 300 -13.43 2.38 21.22
CA THR A 300 -13.54 0.95 20.95
C THR A 300 -14.59 0.32 21.86
N ASN A 301 -15.52 -0.44 21.31
CA ASN A 301 -16.53 -1.18 22.04
C ASN A 301 -16.34 -2.71 21.94
N GLU A 302 -17.24 -3.49 22.54
CA GLU A 302 -17.17 -4.96 22.54
C GLU A 302 -17.25 -5.55 21.12
N THR A 303 -17.99 -4.93 20.20
CA THR A 303 -18.05 -5.34 18.78
C THR A 303 -16.70 -5.19 18.12
N ASP A 304 -16.01 -4.07 18.38
CA ASP A 304 -14.68 -3.83 17.82
C ASP A 304 -13.66 -4.83 18.37
N ILE A 305 -13.72 -5.16 19.66
CA ILE A 305 -12.83 -6.17 20.28
C ILE A 305 -13.11 -7.57 19.72
N LYS A 306 -14.36 -7.93 19.46
CA LYS A 306 -14.71 -9.20 18.83
C LYS A 306 -14.15 -9.25 17.41
N LEU A 307 -14.39 -8.22 16.63
CA LEU A 307 -13.90 -8.11 15.25
C LEU A 307 -12.36 -8.14 15.18
N THR A 308 -11.69 -7.48 16.13
CA THR A 308 -10.21 -7.55 16.26
C THR A 308 -9.71 -8.98 16.39
N ARG A 309 -10.34 -9.79 17.24
CA ARG A 309 -9.95 -11.20 17.42
C ARG A 309 -10.15 -12.00 16.14
N GLU A 310 -11.24 -11.76 15.43
CA GLU A 310 -11.59 -12.44 14.20
C GLU A 310 -10.62 -12.05 13.07
N ILE A 311 -10.37 -10.76 12.84
CA ILE A 311 -9.40 -10.27 11.86
C ILE A 311 -8.00 -10.81 12.17
N GLN A 312 -7.53 -10.70 13.42
CA GLN A 312 -6.25 -11.27 13.80
C GLN A 312 -6.17 -12.78 13.53
N SER A 313 -7.26 -13.51 13.74
CA SER A 313 -7.25 -14.96 13.49
C SER A 313 -7.02 -15.28 12.01
N TYR A 314 -7.63 -14.53 11.09
CA TYR A 314 -7.39 -14.67 9.64
C TYR A 314 -5.96 -14.29 9.25
N TRP A 315 -5.50 -13.10 9.64
CA TRP A 315 -4.17 -12.59 9.27
C TRP A 315 -3.04 -13.49 9.78
N LEU A 316 -3.14 -13.92 11.04
CA LEU A 316 -2.13 -14.81 11.64
C LEU A 316 -2.19 -16.23 11.08
N SER A 317 -3.39 -16.77 10.79
CA SER A 317 -3.52 -18.06 10.09
C SER A 317 -2.86 -17.99 8.71
N PHE A 318 -3.16 -16.94 7.93
CA PHE A 318 -2.56 -16.72 6.63
C PHE A 318 -1.03 -16.59 6.72
N ALA A 319 -0.51 -15.76 7.62
CA ALA A 319 0.93 -15.61 7.81
C ALA A 319 1.63 -16.92 8.18
N LYS A 320 0.97 -17.77 8.96
CA LYS A 320 1.50 -19.06 9.39
C LYS A 320 1.44 -20.13 8.29
N THR A 321 0.32 -20.22 7.55
CA THR A 321 0.00 -21.39 6.73
C THR A 321 -0.19 -21.08 5.25
N GLY A 322 -0.30 -19.82 4.85
CA GLY A 322 -0.74 -19.40 3.52
C GLY A 322 -2.26 -19.47 3.32
N ASN A 323 -3.04 -19.80 4.35
CA ASN A 323 -4.50 -19.89 4.29
C ASN A 323 -5.09 -19.11 5.48
N PRO A 324 -5.99 -18.12 5.26
CA PRO A 324 -6.59 -17.35 6.35
C PRO A 324 -7.58 -18.18 7.17
N ASN A 325 -8.17 -19.23 6.60
CA ASN A 325 -9.20 -20.01 7.25
C ASN A 325 -8.69 -20.79 8.46
N ASN A 326 -9.47 -20.77 9.52
CA ASN A 326 -9.23 -21.46 10.78
C ASN A 326 -10.57 -21.92 11.38
N ASN A 327 -10.53 -22.67 12.47
CA ASN A 327 -11.74 -23.28 13.06
C ASN A 327 -12.65 -22.28 13.79
N ASP A 328 -12.18 -21.07 14.05
CA ASP A 328 -12.83 -20.10 14.93
C ASP A 328 -13.55 -18.96 14.18
N ALA A 329 -13.48 -18.96 12.84
CA ALA A 329 -13.98 -17.88 12.01
C ALA A 329 -14.86 -18.41 10.85
N VAL A 330 -15.61 -17.49 10.22
CA VAL A 330 -16.41 -17.80 9.04
C VAL A 330 -15.49 -18.23 7.90
N LEU A 331 -15.91 -19.21 7.10
CA LEU A 331 -15.13 -19.64 5.93
C LEU A 331 -14.96 -18.46 4.95
N TRP A 332 -13.72 -18.10 4.69
CA TRP A 332 -13.34 -17.13 3.69
C TRP A 332 -12.93 -17.89 2.40
N PRO A 333 -13.74 -17.85 1.34
CA PRO A 333 -13.41 -18.55 0.10
C PRO A 333 -12.17 -17.94 -0.56
N GLU A 334 -11.38 -18.78 -1.22
CA GLU A 334 -10.33 -18.30 -2.11
C GLU A 334 -10.97 -17.49 -3.25
N TYR A 335 -10.34 -16.39 -3.63
CA TYR A 335 -10.89 -15.47 -4.64
C TYR A 335 -11.02 -16.14 -6.00
N ASP A 336 -12.21 -16.02 -6.58
CA ASP A 336 -12.50 -16.37 -7.97
C ASP A 336 -13.23 -15.20 -8.63
N SER A 337 -12.67 -14.69 -9.72
CA SER A 337 -13.25 -13.58 -10.46
C SER A 337 -14.61 -13.89 -11.12
N SER A 338 -15.01 -15.16 -11.16
CA SER A 338 -16.32 -15.59 -11.71
C SER A 338 -17.48 -15.36 -10.74
N ASP A 339 -17.21 -15.30 -9.42
CA ASP A 339 -18.23 -15.15 -8.38
C ASP A 339 -17.94 -13.99 -7.39
N ASP A 340 -16.87 -13.24 -7.64
CA ASP A 340 -16.43 -12.10 -6.81
C ASP A 340 -16.32 -12.43 -5.32
N SER A 341 -15.75 -13.60 -4.98
CA SER A 341 -15.60 -14.12 -3.62
C SER A 341 -14.81 -13.16 -2.72
N THR A 342 -15.50 -12.22 -2.09
CA THR A 342 -14.92 -11.19 -1.20
C THR A 342 -15.49 -11.33 0.20
N LEU A 343 -14.62 -11.31 1.25
CA LEU A 343 -15.06 -11.21 2.64
C LEU A 343 -15.37 -9.75 2.97
N VAL A 344 -16.57 -9.47 3.51
CA VAL A 344 -17.01 -8.12 3.86
C VAL A 344 -17.24 -7.98 5.37
#